data_1d2b97d9289e2de929d147d578a522ad
#
_entry.id   1d2b97d9289e2de929d147d578a522ad
#
_cell.length_a   1.000
_cell.length_b   1.000
_cell.length_c   1.000
_cell.angle_alpha   90.00
_cell.angle_beta   90.00
_cell.angle_gamma   90.00
#
_symmetry.space_group_name_H-M   'P 1'
#
loop_
_entity.id
_entity.type
_entity.pdbx_description
1 polymer ?
#
loop_
_entity_poly.entity_id
_entity_poly.type
_entity_poly.pdbx_seq_one_letter_code
_entity_poly.pdbx_strand_id
1 'polypeptide(L)'
;MIIGYYQREKNGNIYVDLGKIEGILPKRFQSPREIYRPNDRIKAIIYEVEKQESGLNIILSRTHTDFVKKLFELEVPELYDKTVEIFKIVREPGYRTKMAVYSHKEDVDPVGACVGLKGVRIQSIVKEMEGEKIDVLKYDSDPREFIKNALSPAEVESVIVLDDAKRQALAVVEESQLSLAIGKQGLNVRLANRLVDWNIDVKTIEQFEQMDISAENKKAISALFREDESEEKTEEITRIEELPGIHERLVELLRQHGIELIETFLAIDAEKLAALDGI
;
A
#
# COMPACT_ATOMS: atom_id res chain seq x y z
N MET A 1 -3.75 -12.70 24.46
CA MET A 1 -4.66 -13.59 23.73
C MET A 1 -4.93 -14.84 24.53
N ILE A 2 -6.13 -15.38 24.50
CA ILE A 2 -6.52 -16.60 25.21
C ILE A 2 -7.17 -17.58 24.23
N ILE A 3 -7.11 -18.84 24.56
CA ILE A 3 -7.74 -19.92 23.79
C ILE A 3 -8.73 -20.62 24.69
N GLY A 4 -9.93 -20.86 24.20
CA GLY A 4 -10.96 -21.62 24.88
C GLY A 4 -11.77 -22.44 23.88
N TYR A 5 -12.81 -23.09 24.39
CA TYR A 5 -13.69 -23.93 23.59
C TYR A 5 -15.13 -23.43 23.67
N TYR A 6 -15.82 -23.46 22.54
CA TYR A 6 -17.26 -23.15 22.49
C TYR A 6 -18.02 -24.07 23.45
N GLN A 7 -18.74 -23.50 24.36
CA GLN A 7 -19.54 -24.25 25.33
C GLN A 7 -21.03 -24.19 24.99
N ARG A 8 -21.58 -23.00 24.89
CA ARG A 8 -22.99 -22.74 24.56
C ARG A 8 -23.21 -21.34 24.02
N GLU A 9 -24.36 -21.12 23.44
CA GLU A 9 -24.85 -19.79 23.06
C GLU A 9 -26.11 -19.45 23.85
N LYS A 10 -26.23 -18.20 24.28
CA LYS A 10 -27.41 -17.65 24.93
C LYS A 10 -27.60 -16.19 24.53
N ASN A 11 -28.75 -15.86 23.96
CA ASN A 11 -29.12 -14.52 23.52
C ASN A 11 -28.09 -13.93 22.54
N GLY A 12 -27.50 -14.75 21.64
CA GLY A 12 -26.47 -14.35 20.69
C GLY A 12 -25.05 -14.15 21.29
N ASN A 13 -24.90 -14.35 22.59
CA ASN A 13 -23.57 -14.34 23.22
C ASN A 13 -23.05 -15.77 23.31
N ILE A 14 -21.77 -15.94 22.93
CA ILE A 14 -21.08 -17.23 23.01
C ILE A 14 -20.35 -17.32 24.33
N TYR A 15 -20.55 -18.41 25.03
CA TYR A 15 -19.85 -18.75 26.24
C TYR A 15 -18.72 -19.70 25.92
N VAL A 16 -17.52 -19.33 26.35
CA VAL A 16 -16.27 -20.00 26.02
C VAL A 16 -15.66 -20.57 27.29
N ASP A 17 -15.44 -21.88 27.29
CA ASP A 17 -14.72 -22.55 28.37
C ASP A 17 -13.23 -22.20 28.29
N LEU A 18 -12.70 -21.54 29.30
CA LEU A 18 -11.30 -21.17 29.44
C LEU A 18 -10.54 -22.11 30.43
N GLY A 19 -11.14 -23.23 30.78
CA GLY A 19 -10.63 -24.25 31.68
C GLY A 19 -11.14 -24.09 33.12
N LYS A 20 -10.69 -23.08 33.87
CA LYS A 20 -11.13 -22.85 35.24
C LYS A 20 -12.31 -21.89 35.39
N ILE A 21 -12.54 -21.10 34.36
CA ILE A 21 -13.54 -20.02 34.30
C ILE A 21 -14.16 -19.97 32.93
N GLU A 22 -15.32 -19.35 32.84
CA GLU A 22 -16.03 -19.11 31.59
C GLU A 22 -15.77 -17.67 31.11
N GLY A 23 -15.51 -17.51 29.82
CA GLY A 23 -15.47 -16.23 29.13
C GLY A 23 -16.72 -16.00 28.30
N ILE A 24 -17.08 -14.76 28.07
CA ILE A 24 -18.21 -14.38 27.26
C ILE A 24 -17.69 -13.65 26.02
N LEU A 25 -18.07 -14.11 24.83
CA LEU A 25 -17.86 -13.45 23.56
C LEU A 25 -19.19 -12.84 23.10
N PRO A 26 -19.49 -11.57 23.45
CA PRO A 26 -20.76 -10.91 23.13
C PRO A 26 -20.94 -10.79 21.62
N LYS A 27 -22.19 -10.79 21.14
CA LYS A 27 -22.52 -10.66 19.72
C LYS A 27 -21.80 -9.49 19.04
N ARG A 28 -21.70 -8.32 19.72
CA ARG A 28 -20.98 -7.14 19.22
C ARG A 28 -19.48 -7.32 19.02
N PHE A 29 -18.88 -8.32 19.66
CA PHE A 29 -17.46 -8.65 19.59
C PHE A 29 -17.17 -9.93 18.80
N GLN A 30 -18.18 -10.50 18.14
CA GLN A 30 -18.06 -11.57 17.16
C GLN A 30 -17.86 -10.97 15.77
N SER A 31 -17.00 -11.58 14.97
CA SER A 31 -16.86 -11.18 13.57
C SER A 31 -18.09 -11.62 12.78
N PRO A 32 -18.68 -10.78 11.92
CA PRO A 32 -19.95 -11.05 11.25
C PRO A 32 -19.90 -12.22 10.25
N ARG A 33 -18.72 -12.70 9.90
CA ARG A 33 -18.52 -13.82 8.97
C ARG A 33 -18.16 -15.12 9.65
N GLU A 34 -17.84 -15.06 10.93
CA GLU A 34 -17.46 -16.24 11.69
C GLU A 34 -18.67 -17.03 12.12
N ILE A 35 -18.60 -18.34 11.95
CA ILE A 35 -19.63 -19.28 12.39
C ILE A 35 -19.01 -20.14 13.48
N TYR A 36 -19.63 -20.14 14.65
CA TYR A 36 -19.17 -20.88 15.81
C TYR A 36 -20.03 -22.13 16.02
N ARG A 37 -19.37 -23.26 16.25
CA ARG A 37 -20.01 -24.56 16.44
C ARG A 37 -19.64 -25.15 17.79
N PRO A 38 -20.45 -26.05 18.35
CA PRO A 38 -20.08 -26.76 19.58
C PRO A 38 -18.72 -27.43 19.47
N ASN A 39 -17.91 -27.26 20.51
CA ASN A 39 -16.50 -27.72 20.61
C ASN A 39 -15.49 -27.02 19.72
N ASP A 40 -15.87 -25.97 18.97
CA ASP A 40 -14.89 -25.19 18.24
C ASP A 40 -13.89 -24.55 19.20
N ARG A 41 -12.61 -24.56 18.77
CA ARG A 41 -11.55 -23.87 19.46
C ARG A 41 -11.57 -22.39 19.07
N ILE A 42 -11.80 -21.53 20.05
CA ILE A 42 -11.92 -20.09 19.88
C ILE A 42 -10.68 -19.39 20.44
N LYS A 43 -9.94 -18.70 19.58
CA LYS A 43 -8.92 -17.73 19.99
C LYS A 43 -9.57 -16.35 20.10
N ALA A 44 -9.31 -15.63 21.18
CA ALA A 44 -9.81 -14.28 21.38
C ALA A 44 -8.85 -13.47 22.26
N ILE A 45 -9.03 -12.16 22.27
CA ILE A 45 -8.40 -11.32 23.30
C ILE A 45 -9.35 -11.16 24.47
N ILE A 46 -8.80 -11.00 25.65
CA ILE A 46 -9.56 -10.51 26.81
C ILE A 46 -9.72 -9.01 26.59
N TYR A 47 -10.95 -8.58 26.38
CA TYR A 47 -11.29 -7.17 26.18
C TYR A 47 -11.45 -6.44 27.51
N GLU A 48 -12.15 -7.10 28.44
CA GLU A 48 -12.44 -6.54 29.75
C GLU A 48 -12.59 -7.64 30.79
N VAL A 49 -12.26 -7.34 32.03
CA VAL A 49 -12.50 -8.22 33.17
C VAL A 49 -13.25 -7.42 34.23
N GLU A 50 -14.50 -7.75 34.46
CA GLU A 50 -15.38 -7.14 35.44
C GLU A 50 -15.51 -8.03 36.66
N LYS A 51 -15.39 -7.45 37.87
CA LYS A 51 -15.67 -8.16 39.11
C LYS A 51 -17.15 -7.97 39.45
N GLN A 52 -17.89 -9.06 39.55
CA GLN A 52 -19.28 -9.08 39.95
C GLN A 52 -19.42 -9.81 41.29
N GLU A 53 -20.56 -9.69 41.94
CA GLU A 53 -20.84 -10.42 43.19
C GLU A 53 -20.77 -11.94 43.00
N SER A 54 -21.16 -12.42 41.81
CA SER A 54 -21.12 -13.82 41.41
C SER A 54 -19.78 -14.36 40.95
N GLY A 55 -18.73 -13.49 40.87
CA GLY A 55 -17.40 -13.87 40.38
C GLY A 55 -16.81 -12.92 39.35
N LEU A 56 -15.92 -13.44 38.50
CA LEU A 56 -15.30 -12.68 37.43
C LEU A 56 -16.06 -12.87 36.12
N ASN A 57 -16.45 -11.76 35.51
CA ASN A 57 -17.03 -11.73 34.16
C ASN A 57 -15.90 -11.36 33.17
N ILE A 58 -15.50 -12.31 32.32
CA ILE A 58 -14.41 -12.11 31.34
C ILE A 58 -15.03 -11.89 29.97
N ILE A 59 -14.91 -10.67 29.48
CA ILE A 59 -15.39 -10.29 28.15
C ILE A 59 -14.29 -10.54 27.11
N LEU A 60 -14.63 -11.33 26.11
CA LEU A 60 -13.76 -11.68 25.00
C LEU A 60 -14.11 -10.84 23.75
N SER A 61 -13.11 -10.61 22.89
CA SER A 61 -13.32 -9.94 21.60
C SER A 61 -12.49 -10.59 20.49
N ARG A 62 -13.11 -10.70 19.31
CA ARG A 62 -12.47 -11.03 18.04
C ARG A 62 -12.55 -9.88 17.03
N THR A 63 -13.28 -8.80 17.36
CA THR A 63 -13.43 -7.63 16.49
C THR A 63 -12.39 -6.54 16.75
N HIS A 64 -11.75 -6.52 17.92
CA HIS A 64 -10.76 -5.50 18.29
C HIS A 64 -9.48 -5.63 17.45
N THR A 65 -8.81 -4.51 17.17
CA THR A 65 -7.55 -4.47 16.39
C THR A 65 -6.43 -5.24 17.08
N ASP A 66 -6.38 -5.26 18.42
CA ASP A 66 -5.39 -6.01 19.18
C ASP A 66 -5.46 -7.53 18.94
N PHE A 67 -6.61 -8.05 18.52
CA PHE A 67 -6.71 -9.45 18.13
C PHE A 67 -5.80 -9.73 16.92
N VAL A 68 -5.87 -8.88 15.88
CA VAL A 68 -5.01 -8.98 14.70
C VAL A 68 -3.55 -8.80 15.09
N LYS A 69 -3.25 -7.75 15.89
CA LYS A 69 -1.89 -7.50 16.38
C LYS A 69 -1.30 -8.73 17.08
N LYS A 70 -2.06 -9.37 17.97
CA LYS A 70 -1.61 -10.57 18.69
C LYS A 70 -1.42 -11.78 17.79
N LEU A 71 -2.22 -11.93 16.72
CA LEU A 71 -2.02 -12.99 15.73
C LEU A 71 -0.71 -12.78 14.97
N PHE A 72 -0.42 -11.55 14.55
CA PHE A 72 0.85 -11.22 13.90
C PHE A 72 2.05 -11.41 14.82
N GLU A 73 1.99 -10.99 16.09
CA GLU A 73 3.05 -11.19 17.08
C GLU A 73 3.39 -12.68 17.31
N LEU A 74 2.44 -13.59 17.08
CA LEU A 74 2.66 -15.04 17.20
C LEU A 74 3.27 -15.67 15.95
N GLU A 75 2.95 -15.15 14.77
CA GLU A 75 3.38 -15.73 13.49
C GLU A 75 4.67 -15.07 12.96
N VAL A 76 5.01 -13.86 13.43
CA VAL A 76 6.09 -13.02 12.91
C VAL A 76 7.12 -12.76 14.00
N PRO A 77 8.25 -13.50 14.02
CA PRO A 77 9.31 -13.32 15.02
C PRO A 77 9.85 -11.88 15.06
N GLU A 78 9.94 -11.23 13.90
CA GLU A 78 10.45 -9.87 13.75
C GLU A 78 9.57 -8.81 14.45
N LEU A 79 8.27 -9.10 14.67
CA LEU A 79 7.38 -8.30 15.50
C LEU A 79 7.53 -8.61 16.98
N TYR A 80 7.88 -9.85 17.31
CA TYR A 80 8.10 -10.25 18.70
C TYR A 80 9.39 -9.66 19.27
N ASP A 81 10.47 -9.67 18.49
CA ASP A 81 11.77 -9.09 18.88
C ASP A 81 11.88 -7.57 18.64
N LYS A 82 10.81 -6.96 18.12
CA LYS A 82 10.70 -5.53 17.79
C LYS A 82 11.69 -5.02 16.72
N THR A 83 12.20 -5.88 15.90
CA THR A 83 12.94 -5.47 14.69
C THR A 83 11.99 -4.79 13.71
N VAL A 84 10.76 -5.31 13.61
CA VAL A 84 9.65 -4.70 12.89
C VAL A 84 8.59 -4.26 13.90
N GLU A 85 7.99 -3.11 13.68
CA GLU A 85 6.89 -2.62 14.52
C GLU A 85 5.66 -2.27 13.70
N ILE A 86 4.50 -2.44 14.33
CA ILE A 86 3.21 -2.03 13.77
C ILE A 86 2.97 -0.57 14.12
N PHE A 87 2.95 0.30 13.10
CA PHE A 87 2.62 1.72 13.27
C PHE A 87 1.15 1.91 13.62
N LYS A 88 0.25 1.33 12.80
CA LYS A 88 -1.20 1.44 13.01
C LYS A 88 -1.94 0.31 12.33
N ILE A 89 -3.06 -0.10 12.95
CA ILE A 89 -4.01 -1.05 12.38
C ILE A 89 -5.38 -0.39 12.32
N VAL A 90 -6.03 -0.51 11.18
CA VAL A 90 -7.44 -0.15 10.98
C VAL A 90 -8.19 -1.35 10.42
N ARG A 91 -9.39 -1.58 10.90
CA ARG A 91 -10.12 -2.81 10.63
C ARG A 91 -11.61 -2.56 10.43
N GLU A 92 -12.17 -3.30 9.50
CA GLU A 92 -13.61 -3.58 9.40
C GLU A 92 -13.78 -5.09 9.62
N PRO A 93 -14.16 -5.51 10.83
CA PRO A 93 -14.15 -6.92 11.23
C PRO A 93 -14.93 -7.81 10.27
N GLY A 94 -14.32 -8.94 9.88
CA GLY A 94 -14.87 -9.90 8.92
C GLY A 94 -14.75 -9.49 7.44
N TYR A 95 -14.28 -8.28 7.15
CA TYR A 95 -14.16 -7.80 5.77
C TYR A 95 -12.73 -7.50 5.37
N ARG A 96 -12.10 -6.54 6.03
CA ARG A 96 -10.75 -6.11 5.65
C ARG A 96 -10.02 -5.43 6.81
N THR A 97 -8.73 -5.70 6.89
CA THR A 97 -7.78 -5.02 7.78
C THR A 97 -6.66 -4.40 6.95
N LYS A 98 -6.26 -3.17 7.29
CA LYS A 98 -5.03 -2.55 6.80
C LYS A 98 -4.09 -2.33 7.97
N MET A 99 -2.82 -2.70 7.78
CA MET A 99 -1.79 -2.63 8.79
C MET A 99 -0.53 -1.98 8.22
N ALA A 100 -0.16 -0.84 8.77
CA ALA A 100 1.09 -0.17 8.44
C ALA A 100 2.20 -0.65 9.37
N VAL A 101 3.35 -1.02 8.79
CA VAL A 101 4.51 -1.54 9.50
C VAL A 101 5.78 -0.79 9.08
N TYR A 102 6.76 -0.74 9.97
CA TYR A 102 8.08 -0.20 9.68
C TYR A 102 9.17 -1.04 10.37
N SER A 103 10.40 -0.91 9.91
CA SER A 103 11.55 -1.58 10.48
C SER A 103 12.50 -0.57 11.11
N HIS A 104 13.12 -0.94 12.21
CA HIS A 104 14.24 -0.20 12.82
C HIS A 104 15.58 -0.50 12.15
N LYS A 105 15.62 -1.49 11.25
CA LYS A 105 16.81 -1.89 10.50
C LYS A 105 16.56 -1.68 9.01
N GLU A 106 17.50 -1.05 8.32
CA GLU A 106 17.40 -0.75 6.89
C GLU A 106 17.43 -2.01 6.00
N ASP A 107 18.10 -3.07 6.45
CA ASP A 107 18.25 -4.34 5.77
C ASP A 107 17.05 -5.29 5.93
N VAL A 108 16.02 -4.91 6.71
CA VAL A 108 14.84 -5.72 6.96
C VAL A 108 13.61 -5.11 6.29
N ASP A 109 13.07 -5.83 5.31
CA ASP A 109 11.77 -5.48 4.72
C ASP A 109 10.64 -5.80 5.70
N PRO A 110 9.94 -4.78 6.25
CA PRO A 110 8.91 -4.99 7.25
C PRO A 110 7.64 -5.66 6.67
N VAL A 111 7.35 -5.43 5.39
CA VAL A 111 6.19 -6.03 4.73
C VAL A 111 6.47 -7.49 4.44
N GLY A 112 7.63 -7.79 3.85
CA GLY A 112 8.06 -9.17 3.57
C GLY A 112 8.14 -10.02 4.82
N ALA A 113 8.61 -9.47 5.95
CA ALA A 113 8.62 -10.15 7.24
C ALA A 113 7.22 -10.58 7.71
N CYS A 114 6.25 -9.68 7.61
CA CYS A 114 4.87 -9.94 8.00
C CYS A 114 4.13 -10.89 7.04
N VAL A 115 4.38 -10.78 5.74
CA VAL A 115 3.75 -11.62 4.71
C VAL A 115 4.33 -13.04 4.72
N GLY A 116 5.64 -13.12 4.89
CA GLY A 116 6.39 -14.38 4.88
C GLY A 116 6.61 -14.94 3.47
N LEU A 117 7.49 -15.94 3.36
CA LEU A 117 7.82 -16.55 2.08
C LEU A 117 6.55 -17.11 1.41
N LYS A 118 6.28 -16.69 0.17
CA LYS A 118 5.06 -17.05 -0.58
C LYS A 118 3.75 -16.77 0.17
N GLY A 119 3.75 -15.84 1.12
CA GLY A 119 2.55 -15.46 1.87
C GLY A 119 2.12 -16.44 2.97
N VAL A 120 2.96 -17.39 3.37
CA VAL A 120 2.57 -18.45 4.34
C VAL A 120 2.13 -17.88 5.68
N ARG A 121 2.84 -16.85 6.20
CA ARG A 121 2.51 -16.24 7.50
C ARG A 121 1.17 -15.53 7.45
N ILE A 122 0.97 -14.65 6.47
CA ILE A 122 -0.29 -13.90 6.36
C ILE A 122 -1.48 -14.82 6.06
N GLN A 123 -1.29 -15.88 5.27
CA GLN A 123 -2.36 -16.84 4.98
C GLN A 123 -2.80 -17.61 6.23
N SER A 124 -1.88 -17.94 7.14
CA SER A 124 -2.21 -18.56 8.44
C SER A 124 -3.14 -17.64 9.24
N ILE A 125 -2.84 -16.34 9.28
CA ILE A 125 -3.64 -15.34 9.99
C ILE A 125 -5.00 -15.14 9.31
N VAL A 126 -5.03 -15.01 7.99
CA VAL A 126 -6.28 -14.89 7.21
C VAL A 126 -7.19 -16.09 7.43
N LYS A 127 -6.64 -17.31 7.53
CA LYS A 127 -7.38 -18.53 7.85
C LYS A 127 -7.97 -18.48 9.26
N GLU A 128 -7.21 -18.04 10.25
CA GLU A 128 -7.70 -17.86 11.63
C GLU A 128 -8.84 -16.83 11.71
N MET A 129 -8.83 -15.84 10.80
CA MET A 129 -9.83 -14.78 10.71
C MET A 129 -10.95 -15.08 9.70
N GLU A 130 -11.15 -16.36 9.35
CA GLU A 130 -12.21 -16.84 8.45
C GLU A 130 -12.29 -16.09 7.12
N GLY A 131 -11.11 -15.76 6.54
CA GLY A 131 -10.99 -15.14 5.22
C GLY A 131 -11.14 -13.62 5.22
N GLU A 132 -11.00 -12.94 6.35
CA GLU A 132 -10.85 -11.49 6.40
C GLU A 132 -9.59 -11.07 5.62
N LYS A 133 -9.74 -10.17 4.65
CA LYS A 133 -8.61 -9.68 3.84
C LYS A 133 -7.69 -8.82 4.69
N ILE A 134 -6.38 -9.04 4.56
CA ILE A 134 -5.37 -8.27 5.30
C ILE A 134 -4.39 -7.66 4.30
N ASP A 135 -4.29 -6.33 4.31
CA ASP A 135 -3.27 -5.59 3.58
C ASP A 135 -2.19 -5.14 4.55
N VAL A 136 -0.99 -5.61 4.35
CA VAL A 136 0.20 -5.16 5.06
C VAL A 136 0.94 -4.19 4.15
N LEU A 137 1.26 -3.02 4.65
CA LEU A 137 1.91 -1.96 3.88
C LEU A 137 3.00 -1.28 4.69
N LYS A 138 3.97 -0.72 3.99
CA LYS A 138 5.07 0.01 4.60
C LYS A 138 4.57 1.38 5.06
N TYR A 139 4.86 1.72 6.32
CA TYR A 139 4.72 3.09 6.81
C TYR A 139 5.78 3.98 6.17
N ASP A 140 5.41 5.18 5.82
CA ASP A 140 6.33 6.23 5.39
C ASP A 140 6.07 7.52 6.15
N SER A 141 7.13 8.30 6.38
CA SER A 141 7.03 9.62 7.02
C SER A 141 6.53 10.69 6.06
N ASP A 142 6.73 10.51 4.73
CA ASP A 142 6.10 11.35 3.72
C ASP A 142 4.63 10.97 3.58
N PRO A 143 3.71 11.91 3.83
CA PRO A 143 2.28 11.66 3.69
C PRO A 143 1.88 11.16 2.30
N ARG A 144 2.56 11.61 1.23
CA ARG A 144 2.26 11.22 -0.15
C ARG A 144 2.53 9.73 -0.36
N GLU A 145 3.74 9.29 0.01
CA GLU A 145 4.12 7.89 -0.09
C GLU A 145 3.27 7.00 0.83
N PHE A 146 2.96 7.48 2.04
CA PHE A 146 2.12 6.72 2.95
C PHE A 146 0.68 6.57 2.43
N ILE A 147 0.10 7.62 1.80
CA ILE A 147 -1.21 7.56 1.15
C ILE A 147 -1.18 6.59 -0.03
N LYS A 148 -0.14 6.66 -0.88
CA LYS A 148 0.07 5.75 -2.00
C LYS A 148 0.08 4.30 -1.53
N ASN A 149 0.88 3.98 -0.52
CA ASN A 149 0.92 2.66 0.09
C ASN A 149 -0.43 2.24 0.70
N ALA A 150 -1.14 3.16 1.37
CA ALA A 150 -2.41 2.88 2.03
C ALA A 150 -3.55 2.53 1.07
N LEU A 151 -3.51 2.98 -0.17
CA LEU A 151 -4.49 2.66 -1.20
C LEU A 151 -4.27 1.28 -1.83
N SER A 152 -3.13 0.60 -1.52
CA SER A 152 -2.91 -0.79 -1.95
C SER A 152 -4.20 -1.63 -1.77
N PRO A 153 -4.50 -2.57 -2.69
CA PRO A 153 -3.69 -3.04 -3.81
C PRO A 153 -3.83 -2.22 -5.11
N ALA A 154 -4.46 -1.04 -5.08
CA ALA A 154 -4.53 -0.17 -6.25
C ALA A 154 -3.16 0.50 -6.48
N GLU A 155 -2.79 0.61 -7.73
CA GLU A 155 -1.64 1.37 -8.17
C GLU A 155 -2.04 2.85 -8.29
N VAL A 156 -1.28 3.71 -7.61
CA VAL A 156 -1.53 5.16 -7.55
C VAL A 156 -0.42 5.85 -8.31
N GLU A 157 -0.78 6.62 -9.32
CA GLU A 157 0.16 7.39 -10.14
C GLU A 157 0.79 8.50 -9.32
N SER A 158 -0.03 9.35 -8.74
CA SER A 158 0.44 10.49 -7.97
C SER A 158 -0.49 10.82 -6.79
N VAL A 159 0.07 11.46 -5.77
CA VAL A 159 -0.68 11.98 -4.63
C VAL A 159 -0.39 13.47 -4.47
N ILE A 160 -1.43 14.27 -4.49
CA ILE A 160 -1.39 15.72 -4.42
C ILE A 160 -1.96 16.16 -3.08
N VAL A 161 -1.18 16.88 -2.28
CA VAL A 161 -1.65 17.47 -1.05
C VAL A 161 -2.42 18.76 -1.39
N LEU A 162 -3.73 18.77 -1.09
CA LEU A 162 -4.59 19.93 -1.35
C LEU A 162 -4.55 20.93 -0.20
N ASP A 163 -4.57 20.45 1.04
CA ASP A 163 -4.51 21.26 2.24
C ASP A 163 -3.87 20.44 3.37
N ASP A 164 -2.65 20.78 3.73
CA ASP A 164 -1.89 20.08 4.78
C ASP A 164 -2.52 20.30 6.17
N ALA A 165 -2.98 21.53 6.45
CA ALA A 165 -3.58 21.87 7.75
C ALA A 165 -4.89 21.09 8.00
N LYS A 166 -5.68 20.84 6.95
CA LYS A 166 -6.91 20.04 7.00
C LYS A 166 -6.68 18.57 6.65
N ARG A 167 -5.44 18.18 6.35
CA ARG A 167 -5.06 16.84 5.93
C ARG A 167 -5.93 16.34 4.78
N GLN A 168 -5.99 17.10 3.70
CA GLN A 168 -6.73 16.77 2.50
C GLN A 168 -5.76 16.47 1.36
N ALA A 169 -5.97 15.33 0.72
CA ALA A 169 -5.16 14.89 -0.41
C ALA A 169 -6.03 14.32 -1.53
N LEU A 170 -5.51 14.42 -2.74
CA LEU A 170 -6.07 13.81 -3.94
C LEU A 170 -5.11 12.72 -4.42
N ALA A 171 -5.61 11.50 -4.56
CA ALA A 171 -4.89 10.41 -5.19
C ALA A 171 -5.37 10.28 -6.64
N VAL A 172 -4.43 10.34 -7.57
CA VAL A 172 -4.69 10.18 -9.00
C VAL A 172 -4.33 8.76 -9.40
N VAL A 173 -5.25 8.10 -10.09
CA VAL A 173 -5.10 6.71 -10.52
C VAL A 173 -5.52 6.55 -11.98
N GLU A 174 -5.04 5.50 -12.64
CA GLU A 174 -5.61 5.09 -13.92
C GLU A 174 -7.07 4.66 -13.76
N GLU A 175 -7.86 4.77 -14.83
CA GLU A 175 -9.28 4.37 -14.83
C GLU A 175 -9.46 2.90 -14.44
N SER A 176 -8.55 2.03 -14.88
CA SER A 176 -8.49 0.62 -14.53
C SER A 176 -8.36 0.36 -13.03
N GLN A 177 -7.71 1.27 -12.29
CA GLN A 177 -7.41 1.17 -10.86
C GLN A 177 -8.46 1.85 -9.98
N LEU A 178 -9.32 2.74 -10.54
CA LEU A 178 -10.29 3.52 -9.76
C LEU A 178 -11.19 2.65 -8.87
N SER A 179 -11.79 1.61 -9.46
CA SER A 179 -12.66 0.69 -8.72
C SER A 179 -11.94 -0.05 -7.60
N LEU A 180 -10.66 -0.36 -7.79
CA LEU A 180 -9.82 -1.04 -6.82
C LEU A 180 -9.40 -0.09 -5.69
N ALA A 181 -9.05 1.16 -6.02
CA ALA A 181 -8.69 2.20 -5.06
C ALA A 181 -9.87 2.55 -4.14
N ILE A 182 -11.07 2.70 -4.70
CA ILE A 182 -12.28 2.94 -3.91
C ILE A 182 -12.67 1.69 -3.12
N GLY A 183 -12.66 0.53 -3.76
CA GLY A 183 -13.09 -0.75 -3.21
C GLY A 183 -14.60 -0.87 -3.06
N LYS A 184 -15.07 -2.08 -2.72
CA LYS A 184 -16.50 -2.36 -2.54
C LYS A 184 -17.10 -1.45 -1.46
N GLN A 185 -18.13 -0.68 -1.82
CA GLN A 185 -18.80 0.29 -0.93
C GLN A 185 -17.83 1.33 -0.31
N GLY A 186 -16.75 1.69 -1.03
CA GLY A 186 -15.76 2.62 -0.53
C GLY A 186 -14.88 2.08 0.62
N LEU A 187 -14.84 0.77 0.83
CA LEU A 187 -14.16 0.18 1.97
C LEU A 187 -12.66 0.41 1.93
N ASN A 188 -12.03 0.32 0.74
CA ASN A 188 -10.58 0.47 0.62
C ASN A 188 -10.14 1.90 0.97
N VAL A 189 -10.73 2.91 0.31
CA VAL A 189 -10.40 4.33 0.57
C VAL A 189 -10.76 4.75 2.00
N ARG A 190 -11.89 4.27 2.55
CA ARG A 190 -12.29 4.58 3.93
C ARG A 190 -11.30 4.03 4.96
N LEU A 191 -10.78 2.81 4.75
CA LEU A 191 -9.73 2.26 5.61
C LEU A 191 -8.41 2.99 5.40
N ALA A 192 -8.05 3.35 4.17
CA ALA A 192 -6.87 4.16 3.90
C ALA A 192 -6.93 5.50 4.64
N ASN A 193 -8.05 6.24 4.54
CA ASN A 193 -8.25 7.50 5.26
C ASN A 193 -8.04 7.36 6.77
N ARG A 194 -8.61 6.31 7.37
CA ARG A 194 -8.44 6.04 8.80
C ARG A 194 -7.02 5.63 9.18
N LEU A 195 -6.30 4.96 8.28
CA LEU A 195 -4.93 4.49 8.51
C LEU A 195 -3.95 5.66 8.53
N VAL A 196 -4.00 6.50 7.50
CA VAL A 196 -3.07 7.63 7.33
C VAL A 196 -3.51 8.88 8.08
N ASP A 197 -4.77 8.92 8.54
CA ASP A 197 -5.39 10.08 9.19
C ASP A 197 -5.47 11.31 8.26
N TRP A 198 -5.80 11.03 6.98
CA TRP A 198 -6.03 12.02 5.93
C TRP A 198 -7.38 11.77 5.26
N ASN A 199 -7.97 12.83 4.71
CA ASN A 199 -9.14 12.74 3.85
C ASN A 199 -8.67 12.67 2.39
N ILE A 200 -8.69 11.46 1.85
CA ILE A 200 -8.21 11.17 0.49
C ILE A 200 -9.41 11.12 -0.45
N ASP A 201 -9.42 11.97 -1.47
CA ASP A 201 -10.29 11.81 -2.64
C ASP A 201 -9.52 11.03 -3.71
N VAL A 202 -10.22 10.22 -4.51
CA VAL A 202 -9.61 9.42 -5.58
C VAL A 202 -10.24 9.83 -6.90
N LYS A 203 -9.41 10.20 -7.87
CA LYS A 203 -9.82 10.62 -9.21
C LYS A 203 -9.01 9.91 -10.28
N THR A 204 -9.59 9.80 -11.46
CA THR A 204 -8.79 9.40 -12.63
C THR A 204 -8.01 10.60 -13.17
N ILE A 205 -7.01 10.33 -14.01
CA ILE A 205 -6.21 11.36 -14.70
C ILE A 205 -7.15 12.32 -15.46
N GLU A 206 -8.12 11.78 -16.21
CA GLU A 206 -9.09 12.58 -16.97
C GLU A 206 -9.97 13.47 -16.07
N GLN A 207 -10.47 12.91 -14.95
CA GLN A 207 -11.26 13.68 -13.97
C GLN A 207 -10.44 14.77 -13.33
N PHE A 208 -9.16 14.50 -13.07
CA PHE A 208 -8.23 15.46 -12.51
C PHE A 208 -7.94 16.62 -13.47
N GLU A 209 -7.71 16.36 -14.76
CA GLU A 209 -7.48 17.37 -15.78
C GLU A 209 -8.71 18.30 -15.96
N GLN A 210 -9.91 17.76 -15.80
CA GLN A 210 -11.18 18.51 -15.88
C GLN A 210 -11.49 19.34 -14.62
N MET A 211 -10.79 19.11 -13.51
CA MET A 211 -10.99 19.90 -12.31
C MET A 211 -10.49 21.33 -12.50
N ASP A 212 -11.33 22.30 -12.09
CA ASP A 212 -10.96 23.73 -12.07
C ASP A 212 -10.09 24.01 -10.83
N ILE A 213 -8.85 23.55 -10.92
CA ILE A 213 -7.88 23.72 -9.85
C ILE A 213 -7.30 25.13 -9.95
N SER A 214 -7.21 25.84 -8.83
CA SER A 214 -6.64 27.18 -8.77
C SER A 214 -5.27 27.22 -9.46
N ALA A 215 -4.97 28.32 -10.17
CA ALA A 215 -3.78 28.45 -11.01
C ALA A 215 -2.46 28.19 -10.27
N GLU A 216 -2.42 28.36 -8.95
CA GLU A 216 -1.28 28.05 -8.09
C GLU A 216 -1.07 26.54 -7.93
N ASN A 217 -2.13 25.77 -7.76
CA ASN A 217 -2.04 24.32 -7.68
C ASN A 217 -1.73 23.67 -9.04
N LYS A 218 -2.27 24.23 -10.15
CA LYS A 218 -1.90 23.78 -11.51
C LYS A 218 -0.40 23.93 -11.80
N LYS A 219 0.25 25.01 -11.33
CA LYS A 219 1.69 25.18 -11.50
C LYS A 219 2.52 24.20 -10.68
N ALA A 220 2.12 23.93 -9.42
CA ALA A 220 2.80 22.96 -8.56
C ALA A 220 2.66 21.53 -9.13
N ILE A 221 1.50 21.20 -9.66
CA ILE A 221 1.18 19.92 -10.27
C ILE A 221 1.93 19.72 -11.59
N SER A 222 1.94 20.72 -12.48
CA SER A 222 2.69 20.62 -13.75
C SER A 222 4.20 20.55 -13.52
N ALA A 223 4.70 21.01 -12.39
CA ALA A 223 6.10 20.83 -11.99
C ALA A 223 6.36 19.36 -11.56
N LEU A 224 5.45 18.73 -10.82
CA LEU A 224 5.57 17.32 -10.40
C LEU A 224 5.54 16.36 -11.60
N PHE A 225 4.64 16.58 -12.56
CA PHE A 225 4.59 15.77 -13.79
C PHE A 225 5.75 16.06 -14.77
N ARG A 226 6.43 17.20 -14.63
CA ARG A 226 7.64 17.51 -15.41
C ARG A 226 8.93 16.95 -14.80
N GLU A 227 8.95 16.66 -13.51
CA GLU A 227 10.10 16.02 -12.87
C GLU A 227 10.18 14.52 -13.22
N ASP A 228 9.05 13.82 -13.42
CA ASP A 228 9.06 12.43 -13.91
C ASP A 228 9.40 12.32 -15.41
N GLU A 229 9.13 13.36 -16.22
CA GLU A 229 9.61 13.44 -17.61
C GLU A 229 11.09 13.85 -17.71
N SER A 230 11.74 14.30 -16.62
CA SER A 230 13.13 14.76 -16.66
C SER A 230 14.17 13.68 -16.40
N GLU A 231 13.78 12.45 -16.01
CA GLU A 231 14.71 11.31 -15.92
C GLU A 231 14.84 10.47 -17.19
N GLU A 232 14.04 10.73 -18.24
CA GLU A 232 14.21 10.16 -19.58
C GLU A 232 14.35 11.21 -20.68
N LYS A 233 14.98 12.33 -20.40
CA LYS A 233 15.65 13.06 -21.47
C LYS A 233 16.98 12.37 -21.75
N THR A 234 16.92 11.28 -22.52
CA THR A 234 17.95 11.09 -23.53
C THR A 234 18.08 12.43 -24.26
N GLU A 235 19.16 13.17 -24.04
CA GLU A 235 19.52 14.29 -24.89
C GLU A 235 19.39 13.76 -26.33
N GLU A 236 18.41 14.26 -27.08
CA GLU A 236 18.33 13.98 -28.50
C GLU A 236 19.61 14.55 -29.10
N ILE A 237 20.59 13.68 -29.30
CA ILE A 237 21.84 14.01 -29.95
C ILE A 237 21.46 14.41 -31.39
N THR A 238 21.38 15.71 -31.65
CA THR A 238 20.94 16.25 -32.93
C THR A 238 22.11 16.51 -33.86
N ARG A 239 23.32 16.63 -33.32
CA ARG A 239 24.53 16.91 -34.10
C ARG A 239 25.48 15.72 -34.12
N ILE A 240 26.12 15.52 -35.28
CA ILE A 240 27.06 14.40 -35.49
C ILE A 240 28.25 14.48 -34.55
N GLU A 241 28.69 15.67 -34.15
CA GLU A 241 29.80 15.89 -33.20
C GLU A 241 29.50 15.37 -31.77
N GLU A 242 28.24 15.18 -31.41
CA GLU A 242 27.76 14.71 -30.10
C GLU A 242 27.67 13.19 -30.00
N LEU A 243 27.87 12.44 -31.11
CA LEU A 243 27.78 10.98 -31.13
C LEU A 243 28.95 10.35 -30.36
N PRO A 244 28.66 9.50 -29.35
CA PRO A 244 29.70 8.82 -28.57
C PRO A 244 30.51 7.86 -29.47
N GLY A 245 31.83 8.10 -29.53
CA GLY A 245 32.76 7.25 -30.28
C GLY A 245 33.06 7.70 -31.71
N ILE A 246 32.53 8.83 -32.16
CA ILE A 246 32.88 9.37 -33.48
C ILE A 246 34.27 10.03 -33.43
N HIS A 247 35.11 9.79 -34.45
CA HIS A 247 36.42 10.41 -34.55
C HIS A 247 36.33 11.85 -35.08
N GLU A 248 37.01 12.79 -34.43
CA GLU A 248 37.04 14.21 -34.83
C GLU A 248 37.34 14.42 -36.33
N ARG A 249 38.21 13.60 -36.92
CA ARG A 249 38.55 13.63 -38.35
C ARG A 249 37.33 13.31 -39.24
N LEU A 250 36.44 12.42 -38.80
CA LEU A 250 35.26 12.06 -39.54
C LEU A 250 34.19 13.17 -39.44
N VAL A 251 34.07 13.79 -38.28
CA VAL A 251 33.19 14.97 -38.06
C VAL A 251 33.60 16.12 -38.97
N GLU A 252 34.88 16.45 -39.05
CA GLU A 252 35.41 17.50 -39.89
C GLU A 252 35.14 17.24 -41.39
N LEU A 253 35.27 15.99 -41.79
CA LEU A 253 35.04 15.55 -43.18
C LEU A 253 33.58 15.59 -43.58
N LEU A 254 32.68 15.16 -42.70
CA LEU A 254 31.23 15.27 -42.90
C LEU A 254 30.77 16.75 -42.94
N ARG A 255 31.35 17.60 -42.07
CA ARG A 255 31.09 19.03 -42.06
C ARG A 255 31.49 19.71 -43.35
N GLN A 256 32.62 19.34 -43.97
CA GLN A 256 33.07 19.86 -45.26
C GLN A 256 32.11 19.54 -46.39
N HIS A 257 31.32 18.45 -46.25
CA HIS A 257 30.28 18.04 -47.19
C HIS A 257 28.88 18.52 -46.80
N GLY A 258 28.78 19.39 -45.77
CA GLY A 258 27.49 20.00 -45.37
C GLY A 258 26.57 19.07 -44.54
N ILE A 259 27.16 18.01 -43.95
CA ILE A 259 26.44 17.04 -43.13
C ILE A 259 26.81 17.32 -41.65
N GLU A 260 25.95 18.12 -40.97
CA GLU A 260 26.17 18.51 -39.56
C GLU A 260 25.16 17.88 -38.62
N LEU A 261 23.96 17.53 -39.13
CA LEU A 261 22.86 16.98 -38.36
C LEU A 261 22.72 15.48 -38.61
N ILE A 262 22.36 14.74 -37.57
CA ILE A 262 22.13 13.29 -37.63
C ILE A 262 21.01 12.96 -38.62
N GLU A 263 19.95 13.79 -38.68
CA GLU A 263 18.84 13.59 -39.66
C GLU A 263 19.35 13.67 -41.11
N THR A 264 20.25 14.59 -41.39
CA THR A 264 20.89 14.75 -42.71
C THR A 264 21.79 13.55 -43.04
N PHE A 265 22.50 13.03 -42.04
CA PHE A 265 23.35 11.85 -42.19
C PHE A 265 22.54 10.59 -42.46
N LEU A 266 21.43 10.37 -41.75
CA LEU A 266 20.54 9.22 -41.91
C LEU A 266 19.74 9.27 -43.26
N ALA A 267 19.57 10.43 -43.83
CA ALA A 267 18.88 10.62 -45.12
C ALA A 267 19.77 10.31 -46.33
N ILE A 268 21.08 10.12 -46.17
CA ILE A 268 22.04 9.86 -47.23
C ILE A 268 22.22 8.35 -47.40
N ASP A 269 22.10 7.87 -48.64
CA ASP A 269 22.35 6.48 -48.98
C ASP A 269 23.80 6.07 -48.71
N ALA A 270 24.01 4.87 -48.16
CA ALA A 270 25.31 4.32 -47.77
C ALA A 270 26.32 4.33 -48.95
N GLU A 271 25.83 4.14 -50.21
CA GLU A 271 26.64 4.18 -51.41
C GLU A 271 27.16 5.63 -51.74
N LYS A 272 26.37 6.64 -51.37
CA LYS A 272 26.76 8.05 -51.51
C LYS A 272 27.72 8.52 -50.43
N LEU A 273 27.59 7.98 -49.20
CA LEU A 273 28.56 8.23 -48.12
C LEU A 273 29.92 7.61 -48.42
N ALA A 274 29.97 6.41 -48.96
CA ALA A 274 31.22 5.74 -49.35
C ALA A 274 31.88 6.37 -50.57
N ALA A 275 31.19 7.24 -51.31
CA ALA A 275 31.73 7.96 -52.48
C ALA A 275 32.30 9.36 -52.15
N LEU A 276 32.24 9.77 -50.88
CA LEU A 276 32.84 11.04 -50.41
C LEU A 276 34.35 10.90 -50.32
N ASP A 277 35.08 11.85 -50.91
CA ASP A 277 36.54 11.88 -50.91
C ASP A 277 37.07 11.88 -49.45
N GLY A 278 37.69 10.81 -49.05
CA GLY A 278 38.38 10.70 -47.74
C GLY A 278 37.69 9.84 -46.68
N ILE A 279 36.53 9.18 -46.97
CA ILE A 279 35.93 8.17 -46.11
C ILE A 279 36.41 6.77 -46.50
#